data_098964405b8edbdaf3055266217d4a8a
#
_entry.id   098964405b8edbdaf3055266217d4a8a
#
_cell.length_a   1.000
_cell.length_b   1.000
_cell.length_c   1.000
_cell.angle_alpha   90.00
_cell.angle_beta   90.00
_cell.angle_gamma   90.00
#
_symmetry.space_group_name_H-M   'P 1'
#
loop_
_entity.id
_entity.type
_entity.pdbx_description
1 polymer ?
#
loop_
_entity_poly.entity_id
_entity_poly.type
_entity_poly.pdbx_seq_one_letter_code
_entity_poly.pdbx_strand_id
1 'polypeptide(L)'
;MNNHVSPVDLSDHEPTVEERMAGVSDTTRSALVSTMLTPRFYTTDFEEMDKINVEPVRAEWDVLIAQMKSDPNRGHFKRNEQWDDIDIEGLPDDLREEFIDFLVSSLTSEFSGCVLYKEMKRRGKNQEICELFGYMSRDESRHAGFINDALKEFGIGVNMGFLAKAKKYTFFKPKFIYYATYLSEKIGYARYITIFRHLEKHPEQRFHPIFKWFREWCNDEFSHGEAFSLIIRSDKRLMEGMNRYWIKFFLLAVFATMYVRDHMRPAFHKGLGVDIDDYDMKVFRLTSEISRQCFPLVLDLDNPALHEGFRRMERINRKVMAADAKGGISGRIAKGFWSAAAAVNFVRMYVIPTKSNAIPATSRLQPVW
;
A
#
# COMPACT_ATOMS: atom_id res chain seq x y z
N MET A 1 58.85 -30.21 -1.21
CA MET A 1 57.73 -30.14 -2.13
C MET A 1 56.90 -28.92 -1.76
N ASN A 2 57.10 -27.81 -2.46
CA ASN A 2 56.39 -26.54 -2.19
C ASN A 2 55.11 -26.54 -3.03
N ASN A 3 53.96 -26.59 -2.36
CA ASN A 3 52.70 -26.35 -3.01
C ASN A 3 52.47 -24.82 -3.11
N HIS A 4 52.70 -24.26 -4.27
CA HIS A 4 52.21 -22.95 -4.66
C HIS A 4 50.72 -23.06 -4.87
N VAL A 5 49.91 -22.48 -3.95
CA VAL A 5 48.50 -22.16 -4.19
C VAL A 5 48.51 -20.82 -4.89
N SER A 6 48.06 -20.80 -6.14
CA SER A 6 47.82 -19.56 -6.91
C SER A 6 46.74 -18.74 -6.23
N PRO A 7 46.90 -17.40 -6.18
CA PRO A 7 45.82 -16.54 -5.68
C PRO A 7 44.60 -16.67 -6.61
N VAL A 8 43.45 -16.96 -6.02
CA VAL A 8 42.17 -16.85 -6.71
C VAL A 8 41.95 -15.37 -7.00
N ASP A 9 41.92 -15.02 -8.27
CA ASP A 9 41.59 -13.68 -8.76
C ASP A 9 40.10 -13.43 -8.49
N LEU A 10 39.77 -12.81 -7.35
CA LEU A 10 38.47 -12.26 -7.04
C LEU A 10 38.38 -10.87 -7.68
N SER A 11 38.29 -10.83 -8.99
CA SER A 11 37.82 -9.64 -9.67
C SER A 11 36.36 -9.45 -9.24
N ASP A 12 36.11 -8.58 -8.27
CA ASP A 12 34.81 -8.10 -7.85
C ASP A 12 34.18 -7.31 -9.02
N HIS A 13 33.77 -8.03 -10.06
CA HIS A 13 32.89 -7.46 -11.08
C HIS A 13 31.50 -7.39 -10.49
N GLU A 14 31.11 -6.21 -9.98
CA GLU A 14 29.71 -5.99 -9.64
C GLU A 14 28.87 -6.17 -10.93
N PRO A 15 27.95 -7.16 -10.97
CA PRO A 15 27.17 -7.43 -12.18
C PRO A 15 26.39 -6.17 -12.57
N THR A 16 26.42 -5.85 -13.85
CA THR A 16 25.66 -4.74 -14.43
C THR A 16 24.15 -4.91 -14.15
N VAL A 17 23.38 -3.83 -14.26
CA VAL A 17 21.91 -3.88 -14.11
C VAL A 17 21.31 -4.89 -15.10
N GLU A 18 21.83 -4.96 -16.33
CA GLU A 18 21.38 -5.90 -17.37
C GLU A 18 21.69 -7.35 -16.98
N GLU A 19 22.86 -7.65 -16.45
CA GLU A 19 23.22 -8.99 -15.95
C GLU A 19 22.37 -9.40 -14.74
N ARG A 20 22.07 -8.45 -13.85
CA ARG A 20 21.15 -8.69 -12.72
C ARG A 20 19.71 -8.94 -13.19
N MET A 21 19.33 -8.36 -14.33
CA MET A 21 17.99 -8.53 -14.92
C MET A 21 17.90 -9.78 -15.83
N ALA A 22 19.00 -10.38 -16.20
CA ALA A 22 19.01 -11.63 -16.95
C ALA A 22 18.38 -12.76 -16.12
N GLY A 23 17.34 -13.40 -16.65
CA GLY A 23 16.60 -14.48 -15.97
C GLY A 23 15.54 -14.02 -14.96
N VAL A 24 15.29 -12.71 -14.81
CA VAL A 24 14.19 -12.20 -13.98
C VAL A 24 12.88 -12.29 -14.73
N SER A 25 11.83 -12.84 -14.09
CA SER A 25 10.48 -12.96 -14.71
C SER A 25 9.88 -11.59 -15.01
N ASP A 26 8.99 -11.51 -16.00
CA ASP A 26 8.29 -10.27 -16.38
C ASP A 26 7.45 -9.72 -15.23
N THR A 27 6.86 -10.60 -14.41
CA THR A 27 6.12 -10.23 -13.20
C THR A 27 7.03 -9.51 -12.20
N THR A 28 8.25 -10.02 -11.97
CA THR A 28 9.22 -9.36 -11.10
C THR A 28 9.68 -8.03 -11.70
N ARG A 29 9.85 -7.95 -13.03
CA ARG A 29 10.15 -6.69 -13.72
C ARG A 29 9.03 -5.67 -13.57
N SER A 30 7.78 -6.10 -13.69
CA SER A 30 6.60 -5.24 -13.43
C SER A 30 6.61 -4.68 -12.02
N ALA A 31 6.90 -5.52 -11.00
CA ALA A 31 7.02 -5.10 -9.62
C ALA A 31 8.16 -4.09 -9.36
N LEU A 32 9.21 -4.07 -10.21
CA LEU A 32 10.32 -3.12 -10.12
C LEU A 32 9.98 -1.73 -10.67
N VAL A 33 8.97 -1.61 -11.52
CA VAL A 33 8.61 -0.32 -12.14
C VAL A 33 8.38 0.75 -11.06
N SER A 34 8.96 1.92 -11.26
CA SER A 34 8.82 3.07 -10.36
C SER A 34 8.07 4.20 -11.05
N THR A 35 6.77 4.27 -10.80
CA THR A 35 5.90 5.38 -11.20
C THR A 35 5.32 6.06 -9.96
N MET A 36 4.51 7.11 -10.15
CA MET A 36 3.79 7.71 -9.02
C MET A 36 2.70 6.80 -8.44
N LEU A 37 2.23 5.83 -9.23
CA LEU A 37 1.14 4.92 -8.85
C LEU A 37 1.63 3.58 -8.30
N THR A 38 2.91 3.23 -8.49
CA THR A 38 3.46 1.96 -8.00
C THR A 38 3.87 2.07 -6.54
N PRO A 39 3.70 1.00 -5.74
CA PRO A 39 4.18 0.96 -4.36
C PRO A 39 5.69 1.21 -4.28
N ARG A 40 6.12 1.94 -3.27
CA ARG A 40 7.52 2.31 -3.06
C ARG A 40 8.08 1.60 -1.85
N PHE A 41 9.37 1.27 -1.92
CA PHE A 41 10.12 0.87 -0.74
C PHE A 41 10.63 2.11 -0.03
N TYR A 42 10.49 2.14 1.29
CA TYR A 42 10.85 3.29 2.10
C TYR A 42 12.04 3.00 3.00
N THR A 43 12.78 4.05 3.30
CA THR A 43 13.73 4.13 4.41
C THR A 43 13.49 5.43 5.18
N THR A 44 13.92 5.50 6.44
CA THR A 44 13.66 6.63 7.32
C THR A 44 14.80 6.87 8.30
N ASP A 45 14.65 7.86 9.15
CA ASP A 45 15.51 8.09 10.32
C ASP A 45 15.05 7.18 11.48
N PHE A 46 15.73 6.05 11.65
CA PHE A 46 15.39 5.06 12.67
C PHE A 46 15.74 5.56 14.08
N GLU A 47 16.73 6.46 14.24
CA GLU A 47 17.05 7.04 15.55
C GLU A 47 15.96 8.03 16.01
N GLU A 48 15.35 8.76 15.08
CA GLU A 48 14.20 9.61 15.40
C GLU A 48 12.98 8.77 15.82
N MET A 49 12.79 7.59 15.22
CA MET A 49 11.71 6.67 15.62
C MET A 49 11.91 6.10 17.03
N ASP A 50 13.13 5.92 17.49
CA ASP A 50 13.42 5.48 18.86
C ASP A 50 12.95 6.47 19.94
N LYS A 51 12.67 7.72 19.57
CA LYS A 51 12.18 8.77 20.48
C LYS A 51 10.67 8.73 20.69
N ILE A 52 9.95 7.81 20.04
CA ILE A 52 8.51 7.64 20.25
C ILE A 52 8.26 7.29 21.71
N ASN A 53 7.36 8.05 22.34
CA ASN A 53 6.91 7.81 23.70
C ASN A 53 5.43 7.44 23.68
N VAL A 54 5.09 6.20 23.99
CA VAL A 54 3.72 5.67 23.94
C VAL A 54 2.93 5.90 25.23
N GLU A 55 3.55 6.47 26.30
CA GLU A 55 2.87 6.71 27.59
C GLU A 55 1.55 7.50 27.46
N PRO A 56 1.41 8.53 26.59
CA PRO A 56 0.15 9.23 26.44
C PRO A 56 -1.02 8.37 25.93
N VAL A 57 -0.73 7.19 25.37
CA VAL A 57 -1.69 6.24 24.79
C VAL A 57 -1.50 4.82 25.35
N ARG A 58 -0.88 4.70 26.52
CA ARG A 58 -0.46 3.42 27.12
C ARG A 58 -1.57 2.37 27.15
N ALA A 59 -2.76 2.76 27.59
CA ALA A 59 -3.86 1.81 27.74
C ALA A 59 -4.27 1.18 26.42
N GLU A 60 -4.41 1.97 25.34
CA GLU A 60 -4.73 1.48 24.00
C GLU A 60 -3.54 0.72 23.39
N TRP A 61 -2.31 1.19 23.64
CA TRP A 61 -1.09 0.54 23.18
C TRP A 61 -0.97 -0.89 23.69
N ASP A 62 -1.14 -1.10 24.98
CA ASP A 62 -1.02 -2.41 25.61
C ASP A 62 -2.07 -3.39 25.08
N VAL A 63 -3.29 -2.91 24.85
CA VAL A 63 -4.36 -3.72 24.23
C VAL A 63 -3.99 -4.12 22.79
N LEU A 64 -3.50 -3.18 21.99
CA LEU A 64 -3.11 -3.44 20.61
C LEU A 64 -1.93 -4.44 20.54
N ILE A 65 -0.89 -4.24 21.35
CA ILE A 65 0.27 -5.14 21.41
C ILE A 65 -0.15 -6.54 21.85
N ALA A 66 -1.02 -6.67 22.84
CA ALA A 66 -1.55 -7.97 23.27
C ALA A 66 -2.33 -8.67 22.15
N GLN A 67 -3.15 -7.95 21.39
CA GLN A 67 -3.86 -8.46 20.22
C GLN A 67 -2.89 -8.96 19.14
N MET A 68 -1.91 -8.15 18.73
CA MET A 68 -0.94 -8.52 17.70
C MET A 68 -0.05 -9.69 18.15
N LYS A 69 0.29 -9.76 19.44
CA LYS A 69 1.02 -10.87 20.05
C LYS A 69 0.25 -12.19 20.03
N SER A 70 -1.07 -12.14 20.19
CA SER A 70 -1.92 -13.33 20.16
C SER A 70 -1.96 -14.02 18.80
N ASP A 71 -1.61 -13.29 17.75
CA ASP A 71 -1.48 -13.80 16.39
C ASP A 71 -2.72 -14.54 15.87
N PRO A 72 -3.90 -13.88 15.86
CA PRO A 72 -5.17 -14.55 15.58
C PRO A 72 -5.24 -15.18 14.19
N ASN A 73 -4.47 -14.63 13.24
CA ASN A 73 -4.46 -15.07 11.84
C ASN A 73 -3.29 -16.02 11.50
N ARG A 74 -2.62 -16.60 12.50
CA ARG A 74 -1.42 -17.43 12.33
C ARG A 74 -1.56 -18.55 11.29
N GLY A 75 -2.73 -19.14 11.18
CA GLY A 75 -2.99 -20.26 10.27
C GLY A 75 -3.87 -19.92 9.08
N HIS A 76 -4.28 -18.66 8.96
CA HIS A 76 -5.32 -18.25 8.02
C HIS A 76 -4.81 -18.15 6.57
N PHE A 77 -3.66 -17.51 6.35
CA PHE A 77 -3.14 -17.24 5.01
C PHE A 77 -2.47 -18.47 4.39
N LYS A 78 -3.30 -19.42 3.97
CA LYS A 78 -2.87 -20.67 3.31
C LYS A 78 -3.84 -21.02 2.19
N ARG A 79 -3.29 -21.50 1.08
CA ARG A 79 -4.07 -22.16 0.02
C ARG A 79 -4.84 -23.34 0.61
N ASN A 80 -6.05 -23.55 0.13
CA ASN A 80 -6.89 -24.69 0.47
C ASN A 80 -7.56 -25.28 -0.80
N GLU A 81 -8.34 -26.33 -0.64
CA GLU A 81 -9.02 -27.05 -1.73
C GLU A 81 -9.90 -26.17 -2.63
N GLN A 82 -10.38 -25.03 -2.13
CA GLN A 82 -11.19 -24.07 -2.93
C GLN A 82 -10.40 -23.42 -4.07
N TRP A 83 -9.08 -23.53 -4.05
CA TRP A 83 -8.20 -23.03 -5.11
C TRP A 83 -8.08 -24.02 -6.26
N ASP A 84 -8.46 -25.29 -6.07
CA ASP A 84 -8.40 -26.32 -7.12
C ASP A 84 -9.54 -26.17 -8.13
N ASP A 85 -10.62 -25.47 -7.75
CA ASP A 85 -11.81 -25.23 -8.59
C ASP A 85 -11.70 -23.97 -9.48
N ILE A 86 -10.53 -23.32 -9.52
CA ILE A 86 -10.36 -22.08 -10.29
C ILE A 86 -10.12 -22.40 -11.76
N ASP A 87 -10.99 -21.91 -12.61
CA ASP A 87 -10.74 -21.82 -14.05
C ASP A 87 -10.06 -20.48 -14.39
N ILE A 88 -8.75 -20.43 -14.18
CA ILE A 88 -7.94 -19.24 -14.48
C ILE A 88 -7.86 -18.99 -16.00
N GLU A 89 -7.85 -20.06 -16.80
CA GLU A 89 -7.77 -19.96 -18.25
C GLU A 89 -9.09 -19.50 -18.86
N GLY A 90 -10.21 -19.78 -18.22
CA GLY A 90 -11.54 -19.30 -18.61
C GLY A 90 -11.83 -17.83 -18.28
N LEU A 91 -10.96 -17.14 -17.54
CA LEU A 91 -11.11 -15.71 -17.31
C LEU A 91 -10.90 -14.91 -18.61
N PRO A 92 -11.74 -13.88 -18.90
CA PRO A 92 -11.47 -12.94 -19.98
C PRO A 92 -10.06 -12.36 -19.89
N ASP A 93 -9.39 -12.21 -21.04
CA ASP A 93 -7.98 -11.77 -21.07
C ASP A 93 -7.74 -10.45 -20.37
N ASP A 94 -8.62 -9.46 -20.56
CA ASP A 94 -8.55 -8.14 -19.91
C ASP A 94 -8.72 -8.24 -18.38
N LEU A 95 -9.66 -9.05 -17.92
CA LEU A 95 -9.86 -9.32 -16.49
C LEU A 95 -8.65 -10.02 -15.88
N ARG A 96 -8.11 -11.02 -16.57
CA ARG A 96 -6.93 -11.76 -16.13
C ARG A 96 -5.71 -10.85 -16.02
N GLU A 97 -5.45 -10.00 -17.03
CA GLU A 97 -4.33 -9.05 -17.02
C GLU A 97 -4.46 -8.04 -15.87
N GLU A 98 -5.63 -7.43 -15.70
CA GLU A 98 -5.86 -6.45 -14.63
C GLU A 98 -5.86 -7.07 -13.24
N PHE A 99 -6.30 -8.33 -13.10
CA PHE A 99 -6.21 -9.05 -11.83
C PHE A 99 -4.76 -9.41 -11.47
N ILE A 100 -3.96 -9.84 -12.44
CA ILE A 100 -2.51 -10.03 -12.22
C ILE A 100 -1.85 -8.71 -11.80
N ASP A 101 -2.15 -7.60 -12.46
CA ASP A 101 -1.63 -6.28 -12.08
C ASP A 101 -2.08 -5.87 -10.67
N PHE A 102 -3.33 -6.16 -10.30
CA PHE A 102 -3.81 -5.97 -8.93
C PHE A 102 -2.99 -6.80 -7.92
N LEU A 103 -2.76 -8.09 -8.20
CA LEU A 103 -1.99 -8.97 -7.31
C LEU A 103 -0.53 -8.53 -7.19
N VAL A 104 0.14 -8.18 -8.29
CA VAL A 104 1.54 -7.70 -8.30
C VAL A 104 1.67 -6.39 -7.53
N SER A 105 0.73 -5.47 -7.73
CA SER A 105 0.70 -4.18 -7.02
C SER A 105 0.47 -4.37 -5.53
N SER A 106 -0.48 -5.23 -5.14
CA SER A 106 -0.77 -5.56 -3.74
C SER A 106 0.43 -6.25 -3.08
N LEU A 107 0.99 -7.30 -3.70
CA LEU A 107 2.20 -7.97 -3.22
C LEU A 107 3.35 -6.99 -2.99
N THR A 108 3.58 -6.08 -3.94
CA THR A 108 4.66 -5.10 -3.83
C THR A 108 4.42 -4.14 -2.66
N SER A 109 3.16 -3.79 -2.39
CA SER A 109 2.76 -2.94 -1.25
C SER A 109 3.04 -3.64 0.07
N GLU A 110 2.48 -4.83 0.28
CA GLU A 110 2.65 -5.65 1.49
C GLU A 110 4.14 -5.94 1.74
N PHE A 111 4.87 -6.34 0.70
CA PHE A 111 6.29 -6.63 0.84
C PHE A 111 7.13 -5.38 1.13
N SER A 112 6.73 -4.21 0.65
CA SER A 112 7.39 -2.95 1.02
C SER A 112 7.19 -2.61 2.50
N GLY A 113 5.99 -2.85 3.05
CA GLY A 113 5.68 -2.77 4.47
C GLY A 113 6.53 -3.75 5.29
N CYS A 114 6.54 -5.03 4.89
CA CYS A 114 7.35 -6.07 5.51
C CYS A 114 8.83 -5.65 5.63
N VAL A 115 9.43 -5.14 4.56
CA VAL A 115 10.85 -4.73 4.55
C VAL A 115 11.07 -3.52 5.44
N LEU A 116 10.19 -2.51 5.40
CA LEU A 116 10.28 -1.31 6.23
C LEU A 116 10.21 -1.67 7.72
N TYR A 117 9.21 -2.45 8.12
CA TYR A 117 9.00 -2.84 9.52
C TYR A 117 10.13 -3.74 10.04
N LYS A 118 10.64 -4.63 9.18
CA LYS A 118 11.82 -5.43 9.51
C LYS A 118 13.07 -4.57 9.78
N GLU A 119 13.28 -3.53 8.98
CA GLU A 119 14.40 -2.60 9.19
C GLU A 119 14.21 -1.76 10.47
N MET A 120 13.00 -1.32 10.76
CA MET A 120 12.66 -0.62 12.02
C MET A 120 12.96 -1.51 13.23
N LYS A 121 12.51 -2.78 13.21
CA LYS A 121 12.85 -3.76 14.25
C LYS A 121 14.35 -3.97 14.39
N ARG A 122 15.07 -4.11 13.29
CA ARG A 122 16.50 -4.46 13.28
C ARG A 122 17.40 -3.31 13.74
N ARG A 123 17.03 -2.07 13.42
CA ARG A 123 17.84 -0.86 13.64
C ARG A 123 17.41 -0.06 14.86
N GLY A 124 16.16 -0.25 15.32
CA GLY A 124 15.61 0.42 16.48
C GLY A 124 16.25 -0.04 17.79
N LYS A 125 16.21 0.82 18.79
CA LYS A 125 16.66 0.59 20.17
C LYS A 125 15.51 0.62 21.15
N ASN A 126 14.41 1.31 20.82
CA ASN A 126 13.19 1.33 21.61
C ASN A 126 12.49 -0.03 21.51
N GLN A 127 12.48 -0.77 22.62
CA GLN A 127 11.98 -2.16 22.65
C GLN A 127 10.50 -2.25 22.27
N GLU A 128 9.65 -1.32 22.71
CA GLU A 128 8.22 -1.31 22.42
C GLU A 128 7.97 -1.12 20.91
N ILE A 129 8.72 -0.22 20.29
CA ILE A 129 8.66 0.04 18.85
C ILE A 129 9.22 -1.13 18.05
N CYS A 130 10.31 -1.75 18.51
CA CYS A 130 10.88 -2.95 17.90
C CYS A 130 9.92 -4.15 17.98
N GLU A 131 9.22 -4.31 19.10
CA GLU A 131 8.21 -5.36 19.29
C GLU A 131 7.04 -5.18 18.33
N LEU A 132 6.44 -4.00 18.29
CA LEU A 132 5.37 -3.65 17.36
C LEU A 132 5.74 -3.97 15.92
N PHE A 133 6.84 -3.41 15.43
CA PHE A 133 7.26 -3.61 14.03
C PHE A 133 7.71 -5.05 13.75
N GLY A 134 8.05 -5.81 14.78
CA GLY A 134 8.25 -7.24 14.67
C GLY A 134 6.98 -7.99 14.30
N TYR A 135 5.85 -7.64 14.94
CA TYR A 135 4.54 -8.22 14.63
C TYR A 135 4.06 -7.79 13.24
N MET A 136 4.10 -6.51 12.94
CA MET A 136 3.69 -5.99 11.63
C MET A 136 4.50 -6.62 10.49
N SER A 137 5.82 -6.71 10.60
CA SER A 137 6.64 -7.36 9.58
C SER A 137 6.31 -8.85 9.38
N ARG A 138 5.90 -9.54 10.45
CA ARG A 138 5.42 -10.93 10.40
C ARG A 138 4.16 -11.04 9.56
N ASP A 139 3.18 -10.18 9.81
CA ASP A 139 1.89 -10.22 9.17
C ASP A 139 2.00 -9.83 7.69
N GLU A 140 2.70 -8.75 7.37
CA GLU A 140 3.00 -8.33 5.99
C GLU A 140 3.75 -9.40 5.18
N SER A 141 4.64 -10.14 5.84
CA SER A 141 5.34 -11.26 5.20
C SER A 141 4.40 -12.38 4.80
N ARG A 142 3.36 -12.65 5.61
CA ARG A 142 2.31 -13.64 5.30
C ARG A 142 1.42 -13.17 4.16
N HIS A 143 0.99 -11.90 4.20
CA HIS A 143 0.19 -11.30 3.14
C HIS A 143 0.90 -11.36 1.80
N ALA A 144 2.13 -10.88 1.74
CA ALA A 144 2.95 -10.91 0.53
C ALA A 144 3.19 -12.35 0.02
N GLY A 145 3.46 -13.29 0.92
CA GLY A 145 3.61 -14.71 0.57
C GLY A 145 2.33 -15.30 -0.01
N PHE A 146 1.19 -15.03 0.61
CA PHE A 146 -0.12 -15.52 0.18
C PHE A 146 -0.54 -14.96 -1.19
N ILE A 147 -0.30 -13.66 -1.45
CA ILE A 147 -0.52 -13.09 -2.79
C ILE A 147 0.41 -13.74 -3.81
N ASN A 148 1.66 -14.00 -3.44
CA ASN A 148 2.60 -14.63 -4.36
C ASN A 148 2.18 -16.08 -4.69
N ASP A 149 1.53 -16.77 -3.76
CA ASP A 149 0.94 -18.08 -4.03
C ASP A 149 -0.24 -17.97 -5.03
N ALA A 150 -1.07 -16.93 -4.92
CA ALA A 150 -2.08 -16.66 -5.94
C ALA A 150 -1.47 -16.37 -7.32
N LEU A 151 -0.37 -15.63 -7.40
CA LEU A 151 0.33 -15.39 -8.66
C LEU A 151 0.90 -16.70 -9.26
N LYS A 152 1.32 -17.65 -8.44
CA LYS A 152 1.82 -18.96 -8.90
C LYS A 152 0.73 -19.81 -9.54
N GLU A 153 -0.55 -19.63 -9.19
CA GLU A 153 -1.67 -20.29 -9.87
C GLU A 153 -1.75 -19.87 -11.36
N PHE A 154 -1.31 -18.64 -11.68
CA PHE A 154 -1.16 -18.17 -13.06
C PHE A 154 0.16 -18.61 -13.71
N GLY A 155 0.92 -19.51 -13.10
CA GLY A 155 2.24 -19.93 -13.59
C GLY A 155 3.32 -18.84 -13.46
N ILE A 156 3.05 -17.77 -12.69
CA ILE A 156 3.92 -16.62 -12.51
C ILE A 156 4.16 -16.37 -11.02
N GLY A 157 5.21 -15.65 -10.69
CA GLY A 157 5.51 -15.28 -9.30
C GLY A 157 6.53 -14.15 -9.27
N VAL A 158 6.56 -13.41 -8.15
CA VAL A 158 7.53 -12.35 -7.92
C VAL A 158 8.69 -12.89 -7.09
N ASN A 159 9.91 -12.66 -7.54
CA ASN A 159 11.10 -12.92 -6.73
C ASN A 159 11.29 -11.79 -5.71
N MET A 160 10.69 -11.96 -4.53
CA MET A 160 10.72 -10.97 -3.45
C MET A 160 12.15 -10.68 -2.96
N GLY A 161 13.02 -11.68 -2.92
CA GLY A 161 14.42 -11.51 -2.52
C GLY A 161 15.18 -10.61 -3.50
N PHE A 162 14.95 -10.77 -4.80
CA PHE A 162 15.49 -9.89 -5.82
C PHE A 162 14.87 -8.49 -5.73
N LEU A 163 13.56 -8.39 -5.55
CA LEU A 163 12.84 -7.12 -5.42
C LEU A 163 13.40 -6.26 -4.27
N ALA A 164 13.66 -6.85 -3.11
CA ALA A 164 14.22 -6.15 -1.95
C ALA A 164 15.62 -5.55 -2.22
N LYS A 165 16.43 -6.21 -3.08
CA LYS A 165 17.79 -5.76 -3.42
C LYS A 165 17.81 -4.75 -4.56
N ALA A 166 16.93 -4.92 -5.56
CA ALA A 166 16.96 -4.16 -6.81
C ALA A 166 16.10 -2.89 -6.76
N LYS A 167 15.03 -2.85 -5.95
CA LYS A 167 14.13 -1.71 -5.90
C LYS A 167 14.77 -0.53 -5.17
N LYS A 168 14.60 0.67 -5.73
CA LYS A 168 15.11 1.91 -5.13
C LYS A 168 14.30 2.26 -3.88
N TYR A 169 14.99 2.54 -2.78
CA TYR A 169 14.39 3.01 -1.54
C TYR A 169 14.21 4.53 -1.55
N THR A 170 13.05 4.98 -1.11
CA THR A 170 12.72 6.40 -0.97
C THR A 170 12.84 6.81 0.50
N PHE A 171 13.66 7.80 0.81
CA PHE A 171 13.76 8.34 2.16
C PHE A 171 12.56 9.22 2.48
N PHE A 172 11.90 8.91 3.60
CA PHE A 172 10.90 9.78 4.20
C PHE A 172 11.25 10.03 5.67
N LYS A 173 11.01 11.28 6.13
CA LYS A 173 11.07 11.57 7.58
C LYS A 173 10.03 10.72 8.32
N PRO A 174 10.29 10.31 9.58
CA PRO A 174 9.40 9.45 10.34
C PRO A 174 7.94 9.89 10.32
N LYS A 175 7.64 11.17 10.57
CA LYS A 175 6.27 11.69 10.54
C LYS A 175 5.54 11.45 9.21
N PHE A 176 6.26 11.48 8.09
CA PHE A 176 5.67 11.21 6.76
C PHE A 176 5.39 9.73 6.55
N ILE A 177 6.26 8.87 7.10
CA ILE A 177 5.98 7.43 7.18
C ILE A 177 4.69 7.22 7.99
N TYR A 178 4.55 7.84 9.16
CA TYR A 178 3.35 7.67 9.99
C TYR A 178 2.07 8.04 9.25
N TYR A 179 2.02 9.21 8.59
CA TYR A 179 0.82 9.63 7.84
C TYR A 179 0.54 8.76 6.64
N ALA A 180 1.58 8.47 5.83
CA ALA A 180 1.43 7.69 4.61
C ALA A 180 1.01 6.26 4.93
N THR A 181 1.67 5.62 5.90
CA THR A 181 1.39 4.23 6.24
C THR A 181 0.05 4.10 6.96
N TYR A 182 -0.26 4.97 7.93
CA TYR A 182 -1.60 5.01 8.53
C TYR A 182 -2.71 5.01 7.48
N LEU A 183 -2.59 5.88 6.47
CA LEU A 183 -3.60 5.98 5.41
C LEU A 183 -3.57 4.79 4.47
N SER A 184 -2.41 4.22 4.16
CA SER A 184 -2.29 3.02 3.33
C SER A 184 -2.97 1.83 3.97
N GLU A 185 -2.75 1.59 5.27
CA GLU A 185 -3.39 0.52 6.03
C GLU A 185 -4.91 0.72 6.09
N LYS A 186 -5.36 1.94 6.42
CA LYS A 186 -6.80 2.22 6.55
C LYS A 186 -7.54 2.18 5.22
N ILE A 187 -6.92 2.60 4.12
CA ILE A 187 -7.53 2.47 2.80
C ILE A 187 -7.47 1.01 2.30
N GLY A 188 -6.44 0.25 2.67
CA GLY A 188 -6.34 -1.20 2.47
C GLY A 188 -7.50 -1.92 3.13
N TYR A 189 -7.71 -1.68 4.43
CA TYR A 189 -8.88 -2.16 5.15
C TYR A 189 -10.20 -1.82 4.43
N ALA A 190 -10.40 -0.54 4.10
CA ALA A 190 -11.65 -0.08 3.50
C ALA A 190 -11.92 -0.72 2.12
N ARG A 191 -10.87 -0.94 1.32
CA ARG A 191 -10.95 -1.62 0.01
C ARG A 191 -11.34 -3.08 0.18
N TYR A 192 -10.60 -3.81 0.98
CA TYR A 192 -10.79 -5.24 1.15
C TYR A 192 -12.13 -5.59 1.81
N ILE A 193 -12.53 -4.85 2.84
CA ILE A 193 -13.83 -5.09 3.49
C ILE A 193 -15.01 -4.71 2.57
N THR A 194 -14.84 -3.73 1.71
CA THR A 194 -15.86 -3.34 0.74
C THR A 194 -16.05 -4.40 -0.33
N ILE A 195 -14.95 -4.94 -0.89
CA ILE A 195 -14.97 -6.06 -1.84
C ILE A 195 -15.57 -7.31 -1.15
N PHE A 196 -15.07 -7.66 0.02
CA PHE A 196 -15.56 -8.84 0.76
C PHE A 196 -17.07 -8.80 0.98
N ARG A 197 -17.58 -7.69 1.55
CA ARG A 197 -19.01 -7.52 1.82
C ARG A 197 -19.88 -7.50 0.56
N HIS A 198 -19.34 -7.02 -0.55
CA HIS A 198 -20.01 -7.06 -1.83
C HIS A 198 -20.12 -8.51 -2.33
N LEU A 199 -19.01 -9.25 -2.33
CA LEU A 199 -18.95 -10.63 -2.79
C LEU A 199 -19.66 -11.64 -1.88
N GLU A 200 -19.90 -11.33 -0.61
CA GLU A 200 -20.78 -12.14 0.26
C GLU A 200 -22.26 -12.00 -0.13
N LYS A 201 -22.65 -10.87 -0.73
CA LYS A 201 -24.00 -10.64 -1.26
C LYS A 201 -24.15 -11.14 -2.70
N HIS A 202 -23.06 -11.20 -3.44
CA HIS A 202 -22.98 -11.56 -4.85
C HIS A 202 -21.89 -12.60 -5.08
N PRO A 203 -22.03 -13.82 -4.53
CA PRO A 203 -21.00 -14.86 -4.61
C PRO A 203 -20.69 -15.29 -6.05
N GLU A 204 -21.62 -15.13 -6.98
CA GLU A 204 -21.46 -15.39 -8.41
C GLU A 204 -20.44 -14.49 -9.11
N GLN A 205 -20.11 -13.35 -8.49
CA GLN A 205 -19.12 -12.39 -9.00
C GLN A 205 -17.71 -12.66 -8.43
N ARG A 206 -17.57 -13.68 -7.59
CA ARG A 206 -16.28 -14.07 -7.02
C ARG A 206 -15.50 -14.93 -8.00
N PHE A 207 -14.75 -14.32 -8.87
CA PHE A 207 -13.95 -15.00 -9.90
C PHE A 207 -12.62 -15.60 -9.36
N HIS A 208 -12.25 -15.34 -8.14
CA HIS A 208 -11.07 -15.94 -7.50
C HIS A 208 -11.29 -16.14 -5.99
N PRO A 209 -10.89 -17.28 -5.40
CA PRO A 209 -11.13 -17.56 -3.98
C PRO A 209 -10.36 -16.65 -3.02
N ILE A 210 -9.26 -15.98 -3.42
CA ILE A 210 -8.48 -15.08 -2.58
C ILE A 210 -9.36 -14.05 -1.85
N PHE A 211 -10.45 -13.62 -2.45
CA PHE A 211 -11.38 -12.65 -1.87
C PHE A 211 -12.08 -13.16 -0.60
N LYS A 212 -12.11 -14.47 -0.36
CA LYS A 212 -12.66 -15.05 0.88
C LYS A 212 -11.75 -14.80 2.09
N TRP A 213 -10.46 -14.56 1.86
CA TRP A 213 -9.49 -14.24 2.91
C TRP A 213 -9.47 -12.76 3.33
N PHE A 214 -10.18 -11.90 2.60
CA PHE A 214 -10.17 -10.45 2.83
C PHE A 214 -10.75 -10.04 4.19
N ARG A 215 -11.63 -10.82 4.79
CA ARG A 215 -12.21 -10.52 6.10
C ARG A 215 -11.14 -10.50 7.20
N GLU A 216 -10.38 -11.58 7.30
CA GLU A 216 -9.33 -11.73 8.31
C GLU A 216 -8.13 -10.85 7.98
N TRP A 217 -7.85 -10.67 6.69
CA TRP A 217 -6.85 -9.71 6.23
C TRP A 217 -7.17 -8.29 6.68
N CYS A 218 -8.41 -7.87 6.57
CA CYS A 218 -8.88 -6.58 7.08
C CYS A 218 -8.59 -6.37 8.57
N ASN A 219 -8.60 -7.42 9.39
CA ASN A 219 -8.28 -7.28 10.81
C ASN A 219 -6.82 -6.92 11.03
N ASP A 220 -5.90 -7.50 10.24
CA ASP A 220 -4.47 -7.15 10.30
C ASP A 220 -4.25 -5.71 9.81
N GLU A 221 -4.78 -5.34 8.63
CA GLU A 221 -4.71 -3.97 8.08
C GLU A 221 -5.26 -2.92 9.06
N PHE A 222 -6.38 -3.26 9.71
CA PHE A 222 -6.96 -2.36 10.72
C PHE A 222 -6.03 -2.16 11.89
N SER A 223 -5.45 -3.24 12.42
CA SER A 223 -4.53 -3.21 13.56
C SER A 223 -3.21 -2.49 13.23
N HIS A 224 -2.66 -2.72 12.02
CA HIS A 224 -1.48 -1.99 11.53
C HIS A 224 -1.75 -0.49 11.45
N GLY A 225 -2.89 -0.10 10.90
CA GLY A 225 -3.29 1.31 10.88
C GLY A 225 -3.48 1.88 12.30
N GLU A 226 -4.07 1.14 13.26
CA GLU A 226 -4.18 1.61 14.65
C GLU A 226 -2.83 1.77 15.31
N ALA A 227 -1.84 0.95 15.00
CA ALA A 227 -0.48 1.12 15.48
C ALA A 227 0.08 2.52 15.12
N PHE A 228 -0.05 2.91 13.84
CA PHE A 228 0.36 4.26 13.41
C PHE A 228 -0.55 5.36 13.97
N SER A 229 -1.84 5.10 14.13
CA SER A 229 -2.77 6.00 14.82
C SER A 229 -2.28 6.33 16.23
N LEU A 230 -1.93 5.32 17.02
CA LEU A 230 -1.44 5.50 18.39
C LEU A 230 -0.09 6.22 18.41
N ILE A 231 0.83 5.92 17.51
CA ILE A 231 2.10 6.66 17.36
C ILE A 231 1.83 8.15 17.07
N ILE A 232 0.90 8.47 16.16
CA ILE A 232 0.55 9.87 15.86
C ILE A 232 -0.11 10.53 17.06
N ARG A 233 -0.99 9.85 17.77
CA ARG A 233 -1.71 10.36 18.95
C ARG A 233 -0.83 10.53 20.19
N SER A 234 0.25 9.76 20.27
CA SER A 234 1.21 9.88 21.38
C SER A 234 1.96 11.21 21.38
N ASP A 235 2.06 11.89 20.23
CA ASP A 235 2.65 13.22 20.11
C ASP A 235 1.68 14.22 19.43
N LYS A 236 1.00 15.04 20.22
CA LYS A 236 0.04 16.04 19.73
C LYS A 236 0.61 16.97 18.64
N ARG A 237 1.92 17.23 18.67
CA ARG A 237 2.60 18.06 17.67
C ARG A 237 2.44 17.50 16.24
N LEU A 238 2.29 16.19 16.10
CA LEU A 238 2.05 15.52 14.79
C LEU A 238 0.67 15.87 14.19
N MET A 239 -0.27 16.37 15.00
CA MET A 239 -1.64 16.70 14.58
C MET A 239 -1.92 18.22 14.53
N GLU A 240 -0.97 19.05 14.92
CA GLU A 240 -1.14 20.48 15.11
C GLU A 240 -0.26 21.33 14.17
N GLY A 241 -0.53 22.63 14.11
CA GLY A 241 0.26 23.58 13.36
C GLY A 241 0.44 23.21 11.88
N MET A 242 1.68 23.30 11.40
CA MET A 242 2.03 22.96 10.00
C MET A 242 1.77 21.50 9.64
N ASN A 243 1.70 20.60 10.61
CA ASN A 243 1.44 19.20 10.34
C ASN A 243 0.01 18.95 9.84
N ARG A 244 -0.95 19.84 10.12
CA ARG A 244 -2.29 19.77 9.54
C ARG A 244 -2.28 19.86 8.01
N TYR A 245 -1.38 20.65 7.44
CA TYR A 245 -1.20 20.76 5.98
C TYR A 245 -0.60 19.48 5.41
N TRP A 246 0.31 18.82 6.13
CA TRP A 246 0.85 17.54 5.71
C TRP A 246 -0.21 16.43 5.78
N ILE A 247 -1.02 16.39 6.83
CA ILE A 247 -2.15 15.46 6.93
C ILE A 247 -3.09 15.63 5.72
N LYS A 248 -3.46 16.87 5.40
CA LYS A 248 -4.29 17.16 4.21
C LYS A 248 -3.62 16.70 2.92
N PHE A 249 -2.31 16.92 2.79
CA PHE A 249 -1.54 16.47 1.63
C PHE A 249 -1.60 14.95 1.47
N PHE A 250 -1.33 14.19 2.54
CA PHE A 250 -1.33 12.73 2.48
C PHE A 250 -2.73 12.16 2.25
N LEU A 251 -3.77 12.71 2.87
CA LEU A 251 -5.16 12.34 2.59
C LEU A 251 -5.49 12.49 1.10
N LEU A 252 -5.17 13.64 0.52
CA LEU A 252 -5.42 13.88 -0.89
C LEU A 252 -4.57 13.00 -1.79
N ALA A 253 -3.28 12.84 -1.48
CA ALA A 253 -2.35 12.06 -2.29
C ALA A 253 -2.74 10.59 -2.32
N VAL A 254 -3.11 9.99 -1.18
CA VAL A 254 -3.52 8.59 -1.10
C VAL A 254 -4.83 8.37 -1.86
N PHE A 255 -5.83 9.24 -1.67
CA PHE A 255 -7.11 9.11 -2.38
C PHE A 255 -6.95 9.32 -3.89
N ALA A 256 -6.20 10.34 -4.32
CA ALA A 256 -5.96 10.57 -5.73
C ALA A 256 -5.19 9.42 -6.41
N THR A 257 -4.23 8.84 -5.69
CA THR A 257 -3.46 7.69 -6.20
C THR A 257 -4.36 6.45 -6.33
N MET A 258 -5.20 6.18 -5.34
CA MET A 258 -6.15 5.07 -5.40
C MET A 258 -7.13 5.27 -6.57
N TYR A 259 -7.79 6.43 -6.65
CA TYR A 259 -8.76 6.74 -7.70
C TYR A 259 -8.18 6.50 -9.10
N VAL A 260 -7.00 7.05 -9.37
CA VAL A 260 -6.35 6.87 -10.67
C VAL A 260 -5.99 5.42 -10.92
N ARG A 261 -5.48 4.70 -9.91
CA ARG A 261 -5.08 3.29 -10.04
C ARG A 261 -6.27 2.39 -10.33
N ASP A 262 -7.38 2.57 -9.63
CA ASP A 262 -8.56 1.73 -9.78
C ASP A 262 -9.22 1.97 -11.15
N HIS A 263 -9.26 3.22 -11.62
CA HIS A 263 -9.74 3.57 -12.96
C HIS A 263 -8.83 3.07 -14.12
N MET A 264 -7.66 2.57 -13.82
CA MET A 264 -6.82 1.86 -14.78
C MET A 264 -7.15 0.36 -14.87
N ARG A 265 -8.08 -0.14 -14.06
CA ARG A 265 -8.48 -1.55 -13.97
C ARG A 265 -10.00 -1.72 -14.16
N PRO A 266 -10.57 -1.28 -15.30
CA PRO A 266 -12.02 -1.33 -15.51
C PRO A 266 -12.56 -2.75 -15.60
N ALA A 267 -11.82 -3.68 -16.22
CA ALA A 267 -12.23 -5.09 -16.33
C ALA A 267 -12.26 -5.77 -14.98
N PHE A 268 -11.29 -5.47 -14.10
CA PHE A 268 -11.25 -5.99 -12.72
C PHE A 268 -12.51 -5.59 -11.94
N HIS A 269 -12.88 -4.30 -11.96
CA HIS A 269 -14.06 -3.82 -11.24
C HIS A 269 -15.36 -4.34 -11.87
N LYS A 270 -15.42 -4.42 -13.20
CA LYS A 270 -16.53 -5.06 -13.90
C LYS A 270 -16.67 -6.53 -13.55
N GLY A 271 -15.55 -7.27 -13.43
CA GLY A 271 -15.54 -8.67 -12.99
C GLY A 271 -16.07 -8.83 -11.55
N LEU A 272 -15.82 -7.86 -10.67
CA LEU A 272 -16.39 -7.80 -9.33
C LEU A 272 -17.85 -7.31 -9.32
N GLY A 273 -18.42 -6.88 -10.46
CA GLY A 273 -19.78 -6.35 -10.54
C GLY A 273 -19.98 -5.01 -9.84
N VAL A 274 -18.95 -4.17 -9.75
CA VAL A 274 -19.01 -2.86 -9.09
C VAL A 274 -18.77 -1.72 -10.08
N ASP A 275 -19.48 -0.61 -9.89
CA ASP A 275 -19.13 0.66 -10.50
C ASP A 275 -17.91 1.27 -9.80
N ILE A 276 -16.93 1.75 -10.57
CA ILE A 276 -15.63 2.19 -10.02
C ILE A 276 -15.79 3.49 -9.21
N ASP A 277 -16.55 4.46 -9.71
CA ASP A 277 -16.78 5.72 -9.01
C ASP A 277 -17.50 5.49 -7.67
N ASP A 278 -18.55 4.67 -7.67
CA ASP A 278 -19.29 4.31 -6.46
C ASP A 278 -18.43 3.54 -5.46
N TYR A 279 -17.62 2.60 -5.95
CA TYR A 279 -16.66 1.84 -5.14
C TYR A 279 -15.63 2.75 -4.49
N ASP A 280 -14.96 3.59 -5.26
CA ASP A 280 -13.94 4.52 -4.75
C ASP A 280 -14.53 5.48 -3.72
N MET A 281 -15.70 6.06 -4.01
CA MET A 281 -16.34 6.98 -3.07
C MET A 281 -16.76 6.30 -1.77
N LYS A 282 -17.18 5.04 -1.83
CA LYS A 282 -17.50 4.24 -0.64
C LYS A 282 -16.25 3.96 0.19
N VAL A 283 -15.14 3.59 -0.45
CA VAL A 283 -13.84 3.38 0.22
C VAL A 283 -13.34 4.68 0.85
N PHE A 284 -13.42 5.81 0.13
CA PHE A 284 -12.98 7.11 0.66
C PHE A 284 -13.82 7.57 1.85
N ARG A 285 -15.13 7.40 1.81
CA ARG A 285 -16.03 7.72 2.94
C ARG A 285 -15.67 6.87 4.15
N LEU A 286 -15.48 5.57 3.97
CA LEU A 286 -15.10 4.65 5.05
C LEU A 286 -13.74 5.01 5.63
N THR A 287 -12.72 5.23 4.78
CA THR A 287 -11.38 5.65 5.22
C THR A 287 -11.42 6.98 5.96
N SER A 288 -12.21 7.95 5.47
CA SER A 288 -12.37 9.24 6.14
C SER A 288 -13.03 9.11 7.49
N GLU A 289 -14.05 8.25 7.63
CA GLU A 289 -14.73 8.01 8.90
C GLU A 289 -13.78 7.40 9.93
N ILE A 290 -13.00 6.39 9.53
CA ILE A 290 -11.98 5.79 10.40
C ILE A 290 -10.92 6.82 10.76
N SER A 291 -10.47 7.63 9.79
CA SER A 291 -9.41 8.64 10.00
C SER A 291 -9.80 9.75 10.99
N ARG A 292 -11.09 9.92 11.27
CA ARG A 292 -11.57 10.84 12.31
C ARG A 292 -11.08 10.46 13.71
N GLN A 293 -10.68 9.23 13.94
CA GLN A 293 -10.08 8.81 15.21
C GLN A 293 -8.67 9.37 15.43
N CYS A 294 -7.97 9.73 14.35
CA CYS A 294 -6.57 10.13 14.40
C CYS A 294 -6.32 11.55 13.89
N PHE A 295 -7.04 11.99 12.86
CA PHE A 295 -6.74 13.26 12.22
C PHE A 295 -7.71 14.38 12.60
N PRO A 296 -7.21 15.63 12.81
CA PRO A 296 -8.01 16.79 13.18
C PRO A 296 -8.81 17.38 12.01
N LEU A 297 -8.72 16.77 10.83
CA LEU A 297 -9.44 17.18 9.62
C LEU A 297 -9.61 15.98 8.68
N VAL A 298 -10.63 16.08 7.82
CA VAL A 298 -10.88 15.16 6.70
C VAL A 298 -11.20 15.96 5.44
N LEU A 299 -11.03 15.34 4.26
CA LEU A 299 -11.44 15.95 3.00
C LEU A 299 -12.98 16.11 2.94
N ASP A 300 -13.46 17.14 2.28
CA ASP A 300 -14.87 17.31 2.00
C ASP A 300 -15.28 16.48 0.77
N LEU A 301 -15.58 15.22 1.01
CA LEU A 301 -15.97 14.26 -0.03
C LEU A 301 -17.34 14.54 -0.67
N ASP A 302 -18.07 15.51 -0.18
CA ASP A 302 -19.36 15.93 -0.79
C ASP A 302 -19.13 17.12 -1.75
N ASN A 303 -17.92 17.66 -1.81
CA ASN A 303 -17.60 18.81 -2.65
C ASN A 303 -17.47 18.39 -4.13
N PRO A 304 -18.33 18.92 -5.04
CA PRO A 304 -18.27 18.54 -6.46
C PRO A 304 -16.93 18.87 -7.14
N ALA A 305 -16.24 19.92 -6.68
CA ALA A 305 -14.93 20.30 -7.23
C ALA A 305 -13.85 19.25 -6.90
N LEU A 306 -13.97 18.53 -5.78
CA LEU A 306 -13.08 17.44 -5.43
C LEU A 306 -13.29 16.24 -6.37
N HIS A 307 -14.56 15.87 -6.61
CA HIS A 307 -14.90 14.79 -7.55
C HIS A 307 -14.41 15.09 -8.97
N GLU A 308 -14.66 16.31 -9.45
CA GLU A 308 -14.15 16.72 -10.77
C GLU A 308 -12.60 16.74 -10.81
N GLY A 309 -11.97 17.08 -9.69
CA GLY A 309 -10.52 17.00 -9.52
C GLY A 309 -9.98 15.58 -9.71
N PHE A 310 -10.63 14.57 -9.11
CA PHE A 310 -10.27 13.16 -9.27
C PHE A 310 -10.46 12.69 -10.72
N ARG A 311 -11.60 12.96 -11.35
CA ARG A 311 -11.84 12.61 -12.77
C ARG A 311 -10.83 13.29 -13.69
N ARG A 312 -10.46 14.54 -13.41
CA ARG A 312 -9.43 15.24 -14.18
C ARG A 312 -8.05 14.62 -13.98
N MET A 313 -7.72 14.19 -12.77
CA MET A 313 -6.44 13.51 -12.48
C MET A 313 -6.32 12.23 -13.29
N GLU A 314 -7.38 11.43 -13.34
CA GLU A 314 -7.46 10.21 -14.13
C GLU A 314 -7.26 10.51 -15.63
N ARG A 315 -8.02 11.46 -16.21
CA ARG A 315 -7.86 11.86 -17.62
C ARG A 315 -6.43 12.35 -17.94
N ILE A 316 -5.81 13.08 -17.03
CA ILE A 316 -4.42 13.53 -17.19
C ILE A 316 -3.46 12.35 -17.13
N ASN A 317 -3.68 11.42 -16.22
CA ASN A 317 -2.82 10.22 -16.10
C ASN A 317 -2.84 9.39 -17.39
N ARG A 318 -3.99 9.16 -18.00
CA ARG A 318 -4.09 8.49 -19.32
C ARG A 318 -3.23 9.18 -20.38
N LYS A 319 -3.20 10.53 -20.40
CA LYS A 319 -2.36 11.30 -21.31
C LYS A 319 -0.87 11.19 -20.99
N VAL A 320 -0.51 11.12 -19.70
CA VAL A 320 0.87 10.85 -19.26
C VAL A 320 1.33 9.49 -19.77
N MET A 321 0.50 8.47 -19.61
CA MET A 321 0.83 7.11 -20.07
C MET A 321 0.92 7.01 -21.59
N ALA A 322 -0.01 7.61 -22.31
CA ALA A 322 0.04 7.65 -23.79
C ALA A 322 1.29 8.38 -24.29
N ALA A 323 1.70 9.46 -23.62
CA ALA A 323 2.92 10.20 -23.94
C ALA A 323 4.18 9.36 -23.65
N ASP A 324 4.18 8.59 -22.57
CA ASP A 324 5.27 7.68 -22.20
C ASP A 324 5.41 6.54 -23.21
N ALA A 325 4.29 5.90 -23.57
CA ALA A 325 4.24 4.86 -24.59
C ALA A 325 4.71 5.33 -25.97
N LYS A 326 4.43 6.59 -26.32
CA LYS A 326 4.91 7.19 -27.58
C LYS A 326 6.43 7.27 -27.64
N GLY A 327 7.10 7.47 -26.51
CA GLY A 327 8.56 7.57 -26.43
C GLY A 327 9.18 8.74 -27.22
N GLY A 328 10.47 8.71 -27.42
CA GLY A 328 11.22 9.73 -28.15
C GLY A 328 11.17 11.12 -27.50
N ILE A 329 11.64 12.15 -28.21
CA ILE A 329 11.70 13.53 -27.71
C ILE A 329 10.27 14.10 -27.55
N SER A 330 9.40 13.89 -28.52
CA SER A 330 8.01 14.38 -28.49
C SER A 330 7.21 13.76 -27.34
N GLY A 331 7.39 12.46 -27.08
CA GLY A 331 6.76 11.77 -25.96
C GLY A 331 7.25 12.32 -24.62
N ARG A 332 8.56 12.56 -24.46
CA ARG A 332 9.14 13.17 -23.24
C ARG A 332 8.61 14.56 -22.96
N ILE A 333 8.52 15.43 -23.99
CA ILE A 333 7.94 16.77 -23.85
C ILE A 333 6.48 16.69 -23.44
N ALA A 334 5.68 15.86 -24.13
CA ALA A 334 4.26 15.67 -23.80
C ALA A 334 4.06 15.12 -22.38
N LYS A 335 4.86 14.11 -21.96
CA LYS A 335 4.85 13.58 -20.58
C LYS A 335 5.15 14.68 -19.57
N GLY A 336 6.17 15.52 -19.81
CA GLY A 336 6.50 16.65 -18.94
C GLY A 336 5.33 17.64 -18.80
N PHE A 337 4.71 18.02 -19.93
CA PHE A 337 3.54 18.90 -19.95
C PHE A 337 2.36 18.33 -19.14
N TRP A 338 2.00 17.07 -19.38
CA TRP A 338 0.88 16.44 -18.67
C TRP A 338 1.19 16.18 -17.19
N SER A 339 2.45 15.88 -16.83
CA SER A 339 2.87 15.80 -15.43
C SER A 339 2.74 17.13 -14.71
N ALA A 340 3.09 18.26 -15.37
CA ALA A 340 2.86 19.60 -14.84
C ALA A 340 1.36 19.89 -14.67
N ALA A 341 0.52 19.49 -15.64
CA ALA A 341 -0.93 19.61 -15.55
C ALA A 341 -1.51 18.79 -14.36
N ALA A 342 -0.98 17.60 -14.10
CA ALA A 342 -1.34 16.79 -12.92
C ALA A 342 -1.00 17.54 -11.62
N ALA A 343 0.20 18.11 -11.52
CA ALA A 343 0.61 18.90 -10.36
C ALA A 343 -0.30 20.11 -10.13
N VAL A 344 -0.65 20.85 -11.19
CA VAL A 344 -1.59 21.98 -11.09
C VAL A 344 -2.97 21.53 -10.64
N ASN A 345 -3.48 20.41 -11.17
CA ASN A 345 -4.77 19.85 -10.74
C ASN A 345 -4.72 19.43 -9.27
N PHE A 346 -3.63 18.79 -8.84
CA PHE A 346 -3.44 18.40 -7.43
C PHE A 346 -3.46 19.64 -6.51
N VAL A 347 -2.78 20.72 -6.88
CA VAL A 347 -2.81 21.98 -6.11
C VAL A 347 -4.23 22.56 -6.05
N ARG A 348 -4.99 22.53 -7.16
CA ARG A 348 -6.40 22.96 -7.17
C ARG A 348 -7.26 22.15 -6.19
N MET A 349 -7.07 20.85 -6.16
CA MET A 349 -7.77 19.98 -5.19
C MET A 349 -7.29 20.25 -3.75
N TYR A 350 -6.00 20.50 -3.58
CA TYR A 350 -5.40 20.77 -2.29
C TYR A 350 -5.92 22.06 -1.63
N VAL A 351 -6.26 23.10 -2.40
CA VAL A 351 -6.82 24.33 -1.84
C VAL A 351 -8.31 24.24 -1.46
N ILE A 352 -9.04 23.20 -1.89
CA ILE A 352 -10.43 22.97 -1.49
C ILE A 352 -10.48 22.88 0.06
N PRO A 353 -11.42 23.55 0.73
CA PRO A 353 -11.56 23.48 2.19
C PRO A 353 -11.73 22.04 2.70
N THR A 354 -11.25 21.79 3.90
CA THR A 354 -11.44 20.53 4.63
C THR A 354 -12.51 20.69 5.70
N LYS A 355 -13.12 19.58 6.13
CA LYS A 355 -13.99 19.54 7.31
C LYS A 355 -13.13 19.35 8.57
N SER A 356 -13.32 20.19 9.58
CA SER A 356 -12.68 20.03 10.89
C SER A 356 -13.23 18.78 11.58
N ASN A 357 -12.37 18.17 12.42
CA ASN A 357 -12.72 17.01 13.20
C ASN A 357 -12.23 17.16 14.65
N ALA A 358 -13.09 16.82 15.61
CA ALA A 358 -12.70 16.64 17.01
C ALA A 358 -12.24 15.18 17.19
N ILE A 359 -10.97 15.00 17.52
CA ILE A 359 -10.40 13.66 17.74
C ILE A 359 -10.98 13.12 19.04
N PRO A 360 -11.54 11.88 19.10
CA PRO A 360 -12.06 11.30 20.32
C PRO A 360 -10.95 11.08 21.35
N ALA A 361 -11.31 11.08 22.64
CA ALA A 361 -10.32 10.88 23.72
C ALA A 361 -9.61 9.53 23.63
N THR A 362 -10.36 8.48 23.24
CA THR A 362 -9.84 7.11 23.09
C THR A 362 -10.06 6.61 21.65
N SER A 363 -9.15 5.77 21.17
CA SER A 363 -9.27 5.07 19.87
C SER A 363 -10.10 3.80 20.01
N ARG A 364 -10.86 3.49 18.95
CA ARG A 364 -11.50 2.18 18.80
C ARG A 364 -10.53 1.25 18.08
N LEU A 365 -10.03 0.26 18.80
CA LEU A 365 -9.03 -0.69 18.32
C LEU A 365 -9.62 -1.86 17.54
N GLN A 366 -10.95 -1.96 17.48
CA GLN A 366 -11.65 -3.01 16.73
C GLN A 366 -12.33 -2.43 15.48
N PRO A 367 -12.34 -3.17 14.37
CA PRO A 367 -13.00 -2.73 13.14
C PRO A 367 -14.52 -2.81 13.31
N VAL A 368 -15.16 -1.67 13.57
CA VAL A 368 -16.61 -1.53 13.76
C VAL A 368 -17.32 -0.89 12.57
N TRP A 369 -16.58 -0.61 11.53
CA TRP A 369 -17.05 0.01 10.29
C TRP A 369 -17.35 -0.99 9.17
#